data_dd24a6b8cee65d95202da53a68899780
#
_entry.id   dd24a6b8cee65d95202da53a68899780
#
_cell.length_a   1.000
_cell.length_b   1.000
_cell.length_c   1.000
_cell.angle_alpha   90.00
_cell.angle_beta   90.00
_cell.angle_gamma   90.00
#
_symmetry.space_group_name_H-M   'P 1'
#
loop_
_entity.id
_entity.type
_entity.pdbx_description
1 polymer ?
#
loop_
_entity_poly.entity_id
_entity_poly.type
_entity_poly.pdbx_seq_one_letter_code
_entity_poly.pdbx_strand_id
1 'polypeptide(L)'
;MSHYKSNVRDQVFNLFEVLGVDKALGQGEYSDLDADTAREMLTEVSRLAEGPIAASFVEGDRNPPAFDPKTHSVTLPESFKKSVHALQEAGWDRVGLDEDLGGTPAPKALMWALNEHILGANPAVWMYGGGAGFAQILHHLGTEEQKKWAVIAAERGWGSTMVLTEPDAGSDVGAGRTKAVQQQDGSWHIDGVKRFITSGDSGDLFENIFHLVLARPEGAGPGTKGLSLFFVPKFLFDFETGELGERNGVFVTNVEHKMGLKVSATCELSLGQHGVPAKGWLVGEVHNGIAQMFEVIEQARMMVGTKAIATLSTGYLNALEYAKSRVQGSDMTQMTDKAAPRVTITHHPDVRRSLMTQKAYAEGLRALYLYTATLQDAAVAEVVHGVDVNLAAKINDLMLPVVKGVGSEQAYAKLTESLQTLGGSGFLQDYPIEQYIRDAKIDSLYEGTTAIQAQDFFFRKIVRDKGVALAHVSGEIQKFVDSETGNGRLKAERELLAKALADVQAMAATLTGYLMAAQQDVTSLYKVGLGSVRFLMSVGDLIIGWLLQRQAAVAVQALDGGASGAERSFYEGKIAVASFFAKNFLPLLTSTREVIDTLDNDIMELDEAAF
;
A
#
# COMPACT_ATOMS: atom_id res chain seq x y z
N MET A 1 22.37 -14.23 7.06
CA MET A 1 20.95 -14.20 7.48
C MET A 1 20.23 -13.25 6.52
N SER A 2 18.97 -13.54 6.20
CA SER A 2 18.15 -12.66 5.35
C SER A 2 18.01 -11.26 5.99
N HIS A 3 17.95 -10.21 5.18
CA HIS A 3 17.60 -8.88 5.65
C HIS A 3 16.13 -8.81 6.09
N TYR A 4 15.26 -9.54 5.38
CA TYR A 4 13.82 -9.61 5.65
C TYR A 4 13.52 -10.52 6.85
N LYS A 5 12.62 -10.05 7.69
CA LYS A 5 12.10 -10.78 8.86
C LYS A 5 10.59 -10.76 8.81
N SER A 6 9.99 -11.93 8.67
CA SER A 6 8.53 -12.11 8.66
C SER A 6 7.92 -11.99 10.05
N ASN A 7 6.62 -11.73 10.12
CA ASN A 7 5.85 -11.76 11.36
C ASN A 7 4.54 -12.53 11.17
N VAL A 8 4.66 -13.81 10.81
CA VAL A 8 3.53 -14.72 10.54
C VAL A 8 2.58 -14.81 11.73
N ARG A 9 3.13 -14.88 12.98
CA ARG A 9 2.29 -14.99 14.19
C ARG A 9 1.33 -13.80 14.34
N ASP A 10 1.78 -12.59 14.01
CA ASP A 10 0.95 -11.40 14.07
C ASP A 10 -0.12 -11.36 12.96
N GLN A 11 0.21 -11.86 11.77
CA GLN A 11 -0.77 -12.00 10.68
C GLN A 11 -1.85 -13.03 11.02
N VAL A 12 -1.47 -14.20 11.49
CA VAL A 12 -2.40 -15.26 11.96
C VAL A 12 -3.32 -14.73 13.07
N PHE A 13 -2.76 -13.99 14.03
CA PHE A 13 -3.54 -13.35 15.09
C PHE A 13 -4.59 -12.38 14.55
N ASN A 14 -4.18 -11.47 13.66
CA ASN A 14 -5.09 -10.51 13.06
C ASN A 14 -6.19 -11.18 12.23
N LEU A 15 -5.81 -12.09 11.31
CA LEU A 15 -6.75 -12.74 10.39
C LEU A 15 -7.76 -13.62 11.12
N PHE A 16 -7.31 -14.46 12.02
CA PHE A 16 -8.14 -15.54 12.54
C PHE A 16 -8.65 -15.28 13.98
N GLU A 17 -7.83 -14.67 14.84
CA GLU A 17 -8.24 -14.45 16.22
C GLU A 17 -9.00 -13.11 16.41
N VAL A 18 -8.62 -12.06 15.64
CA VAL A 18 -9.21 -10.72 15.77
C VAL A 18 -10.33 -10.47 14.76
N LEU A 19 -10.08 -10.76 13.48
CA LEU A 19 -11.02 -10.51 12.39
C LEU A 19 -11.98 -11.70 12.15
N GLY A 20 -11.54 -12.93 12.40
CA GLY A 20 -12.36 -14.13 12.20
C GLY A 20 -12.58 -14.48 10.73
N VAL A 21 -11.55 -14.25 9.86
CA VAL A 21 -11.60 -14.57 8.43
C VAL A 21 -11.77 -16.07 8.18
N ASP A 22 -11.35 -16.93 9.11
CA ASP A 22 -11.55 -18.36 9.07
C ASP A 22 -13.03 -18.78 8.94
N LYS A 23 -13.96 -17.93 9.37
CA LYS A 23 -15.40 -18.18 9.24
C LYS A 23 -15.90 -18.13 7.80
N ALA A 24 -15.16 -17.49 6.90
CA ALA A 24 -15.46 -17.42 5.46
C ALA A 24 -14.79 -18.56 4.68
N LEU A 25 -13.82 -19.27 5.27
CA LEU A 25 -13.10 -20.38 4.63
C LEU A 25 -13.89 -21.70 4.71
N GLY A 26 -13.62 -22.60 3.76
CA GLY A 26 -14.27 -23.89 3.66
C GLY A 26 -15.72 -23.82 3.21
N GLN A 27 -16.17 -22.69 2.63
CA GLN A 27 -17.54 -22.51 2.15
C GLN A 27 -17.62 -21.53 0.96
N GLY A 28 -18.70 -21.64 0.18
CA GLY A 28 -18.93 -20.76 -0.97
C GLY A 28 -17.79 -20.82 -2.00
N GLU A 29 -17.34 -19.66 -2.42
CA GLU A 29 -16.20 -19.52 -3.36
C GLU A 29 -14.85 -19.96 -2.79
N TYR A 30 -14.75 -20.09 -1.45
CA TYR A 30 -13.54 -20.54 -0.75
C TYR A 30 -13.69 -21.95 -0.18
N SER A 31 -14.55 -22.81 -0.77
CA SER A 31 -14.81 -24.19 -0.31
C SER A 31 -13.57 -25.06 -0.23
N ASP A 32 -12.62 -24.85 -1.11
CA ASP A 32 -11.38 -25.64 -1.23
C ASP A 32 -10.23 -25.12 -0.37
N LEU A 33 -10.46 -24.04 0.39
CA LEU A 33 -9.46 -23.39 1.24
C LEU A 33 -9.91 -23.38 2.70
N ASP A 34 -9.32 -24.21 3.54
CA ASP A 34 -9.56 -24.21 4.98
C ASP A 34 -8.57 -23.32 5.75
N ALA A 35 -8.85 -23.12 7.06
CA ALA A 35 -8.04 -22.26 7.91
C ALA A 35 -6.62 -22.81 8.18
N ASP A 36 -6.44 -24.11 8.18
CA ASP A 36 -5.12 -24.72 8.40
C ASP A 36 -4.26 -24.57 7.15
N THR A 37 -4.80 -24.82 5.96
CA THR A 37 -4.16 -24.53 4.68
C THR A 37 -3.79 -23.04 4.57
N ALA A 38 -4.66 -22.11 4.96
CA ALA A 38 -4.34 -20.68 4.96
C ALA A 38 -3.17 -20.32 5.89
N ARG A 39 -3.04 -20.97 7.05
CA ARG A 39 -1.88 -20.81 7.95
C ARG A 39 -0.59 -21.37 7.35
N GLU A 40 -0.68 -22.52 6.68
CA GLU A 40 0.45 -23.12 5.97
C GLU A 40 0.91 -22.23 4.81
N MET A 41 -0.01 -21.66 4.02
CA MET A 41 0.31 -20.69 2.97
C MET A 41 1.11 -19.50 3.49
N LEU A 42 0.71 -18.89 4.62
CA LEU A 42 1.45 -17.79 5.26
C LEU A 42 2.87 -18.22 5.67
N THR A 43 3.03 -19.46 6.16
CA THR A 43 4.32 -20.00 6.55
C THR A 43 5.21 -20.25 5.33
N GLU A 44 4.69 -20.86 4.28
CA GLU A 44 5.45 -21.18 3.08
C GLU A 44 5.88 -19.92 2.30
N VAL A 45 4.96 -18.94 2.13
CA VAL A 45 5.35 -17.69 1.47
C VAL A 45 6.40 -16.92 2.28
N SER A 46 6.35 -17.00 3.62
CA SER A 46 7.37 -16.36 4.46
C SER A 46 8.77 -16.95 4.24
N ARG A 47 8.87 -18.28 4.04
CA ARG A 47 10.14 -18.96 3.72
C ARG A 47 10.67 -18.54 2.35
N LEU A 48 9.80 -18.49 1.34
CA LEU A 48 10.16 -18.00 0.01
C LEU A 48 10.65 -16.55 0.08
N ALA A 49 9.96 -15.71 0.84
CA ALA A 49 10.29 -14.30 1.00
C ALA A 49 11.64 -14.11 1.71
N GLU A 50 11.89 -14.82 2.82
CA GLU A 50 13.16 -14.75 3.56
C GLU A 50 14.35 -15.34 2.79
N GLY A 51 14.09 -16.17 1.81
CA GLY A 51 15.09 -16.84 0.95
C GLY A 51 15.21 -16.17 -0.43
N PRO A 52 14.68 -16.81 -1.49
CA PRO A 52 14.88 -16.39 -2.88
C PRO A 52 14.48 -14.96 -3.19
N ILE A 53 13.37 -14.45 -2.59
CA ILE A 53 12.90 -13.08 -2.88
C ILE A 53 13.86 -12.04 -2.27
N ALA A 54 14.27 -12.22 -1.02
CA ALA A 54 15.18 -11.30 -0.34
C ALA A 54 16.61 -11.31 -0.91
N ALA A 55 17.01 -12.39 -1.58
CA ALA A 55 18.38 -12.59 -2.04
C ALA A 55 18.89 -11.49 -2.96
N SER A 56 18.03 -10.90 -3.80
CA SER A 56 18.40 -9.85 -4.76
C SER A 56 18.26 -8.42 -4.25
N PHE A 57 17.80 -8.22 -3.01
CA PHE A 57 17.45 -6.88 -2.49
C PHE A 57 18.64 -5.91 -2.48
N VAL A 58 19.75 -6.30 -1.85
CA VAL A 58 20.93 -5.45 -1.71
C VAL A 58 21.67 -5.31 -3.05
N GLU A 59 21.82 -6.41 -3.80
CA GLU A 59 22.47 -6.38 -5.09
C GLU A 59 21.73 -5.49 -6.10
N GLY A 60 20.40 -5.58 -6.12
CA GLY A 60 19.58 -4.77 -7.00
C GLY A 60 19.64 -3.25 -6.73
N ASP A 61 19.87 -2.84 -5.48
CA ASP A 61 20.13 -1.43 -5.14
C ASP A 61 21.51 -0.96 -5.62
N ARG A 62 22.52 -1.82 -5.50
CA ARG A 62 23.91 -1.50 -5.86
C ARG A 62 24.17 -1.59 -7.36
N ASN A 63 23.46 -2.46 -8.05
CA ASN A 63 23.54 -2.68 -9.49
C ASN A 63 22.17 -2.42 -10.14
N PRO A 64 21.76 -1.14 -10.27
CA PRO A 64 20.47 -0.80 -10.84
C PRO A 64 20.39 -1.19 -12.33
N PRO A 65 19.18 -1.29 -12.91
CA PRO A 65 18.99 -1.61 -14.31
C PRO A 65 19.79 -0.69 -15.23
N ALA A 66 20.43 -1.28 -16.24
CA ALA A 66 21.16 -0.54 -17.28
C ALA A 66 20.28 -0.30 -18.51
N PHE A 67 20.27 0.92 -19.01
CA PHE A 67 19.53 1.33 -20.21
C PHE A 67 20.47 1.50 -21.39
N ASP A 68 20.16 0.88 -22.53
CA ASP A 68 20.84 1.11 -23.81
C ASP A 68 19.97 1.99 -24.73
N PRO A 69 20.34 3.24 -24.96
CA PRO A 69 19.57 4.15 -25.82
C PRO A 69 19.60 3.78 -27.32
N LYS A 70 20.50 2.88 -27.76
CA LYS A 70 20.58 2.45 -29.16
C LYS A 70 19.54 1.36 -29.48
N THR A 71 19.31 0.50 -28.54
CA THR A 71 18.36 -0.62 -28.67
C THR A 71 17.03 -0.35 -27.98
N HIS A 72 16.93 0.75 -27.22
CA HIS A 72 15.77 1.07 -26.38
C HIS A 72 15.40 -0.06 -25.41
N SER A 73 16.40 -0.73 -24.86
CA SER A 73 16.21 -1.88 -23.96
C SER A 73 16.81 -1.66 -22.58
N VAL A 74 16.27 -2.35 -21.61
CA VAL A 74 16.73 -2.37 -20.22
C VAL A 74 17.35 -3.73 -19.93
N THR A 75 18.48 -3.74 -19.22
CA THR A 75 19.09 -4.98 -18.70
C THR A 75 18.92 -5.01 -17.19
N LEU A 76 18.29 -6.06 -16.67
CA LEU A 76 18.08 -6.29 -15.24
C LEU A 76 19.20 -7.18 -14.67
N PRO A 77 19.56 -7.03 -13.36
CA PRO A 77 20.49 -7.93 -12.69
C PRO A 77 19.98 -9.39 -12.69
N GLU A 78 20.87 -10.36 -12.91
CA GLU A 78 20.51 -11.77 -12.97
C GLU A 78 19.96 -12.31 -11.64
N SER A 79 20.46 -11.82 -10.50
CA SER A 79 19.91 -12.16 -9.18
C SER A 79 18.45 -11.73 -9.04
N PHE A 80 18.13 -10.56 -9.58
CA PHE A 80 16.77 -10.03 -9.56
C PHE A 80 15.81 -10.86 -10.43
N LYS A 81 16.23 -11.21 -11.65
CA LYS A 81 15.45 -12.10 -12.53
C LYS A 81 15.15 -13.45 -11.84
N LYS A 82 16.14 -14.04 -11.17
CA LYS A 82 15.94 -15.27 -10.39
C LYS A 82 14.91 -15.11 -9.27
N SER A 83 14.88 -13.96 -8.58
CA SER A 83 13.87 -13.70 -7.54
C SER A 83 12.47 -13.59 -8.11
N VAL A 84 12.29 -12.96 -9.30
CA VAL A 84 11.01 -12.88 -9.99
C VAL A 84 10.54 -14.26 -10.45
N HIS A 85 11.42 -15.05 -11.08
CA HIS A 85 11.09 -16.42 -11.49
C HIS A 85 10.71 -17.31 -10.30
N ALA A 86 11.42 -17.19 -9.17
CA ALA A 86 11.08 -17.95 -7.96
C ALA A 86 9.67 -17.62 -7.43
N LEU A 87 9.21 -16.38 -7.55
CA LEU A 87 7.84 -16.01 -7.22
C LEU A 87 6.84 -16.67 -8.17
N GLN A 88 7.07 -16.58 -9.48
CA GLN A 88 6.18 -17.13 -10.52
C GLN A 88 6.14 -18.67 -10.50
N GLU A 89 7.29 -19.32 -10.37
CA GLU A 89 7.40 -20.79 -10.28
C GLU A 89 6.67 -21.35 -9.05
N ALA A 90 6.65 -20.58 -7.95
CA ALA A 90 5.91 -20.94 -6.74
C ALA A 90 4.41 -20.64 -6.83
N GLY A 91 3.95 -19.88 -7.82
CA GLY A 91 2.54 -19.57 -8.07
C GLY A 91 1.92 -18.56 -7.10
N TRP A 92 2.71 -17.90 -6.25
CA TRP A 92 2.17 -16.95 -5.26
C TRP A 92 1.66 -15.65 -5.88
N ASP A 93 2.08 -15.32 -7.10
CA ASP A 93 1.58 -14.21 -7.91
C ASP A 93 0.14 -14.43 -8.42
N ARG A 94 -0.39 -15.65 -8.31
CA ARG A 94 -1.72 -16.04 -8.80
C ARG A 94 -2.76 -16.26 -7.71
N VAL A 95 -2.40 -16.14 -6.45
CA VAL A 95 -3.36 -16.27 -5.34
C VAL A 95 -4.34 -15.09 -5.33
N GLY A 96 -5.62 -15.38 -5.28
CA GLY A 96 -6.72 -14.41 -5.32
C GLY A 96 -7.08 -13.92 -6.72
N LEU A 97 -6.57 -14.58 -7.78
CA LEU A 97 -6.99 -14.38 -9.18
C LEU A 97 -8.05 -15.39 -9.59
N ASP A 98 -8.76 -15.07 -10.67
CA ASP A 98 -9.77 -15.93 -11.27
C ASP A 98 -9.16 -17.24 -11.80
N GLU A 99 -9.90 -18.34 -11.71
CA GLU A 99 -9.48 -19.67 -12.18
C GLU A 99 -9.15 -19.68 -13.67
N ASP A 100 -9.89 -18.93 -14.49
CA ASP A 100 -9.66 -18.78 -15.94
C ASP A 100 -8.26 -18.22 -16.26
N LEU A 101 -7.63 -17.52 -15.32
CA LEU A 101 -6.27 -16.99 -15.42
C LEU A 101 -5.22 -17.87 -14.74
N GLY A 102 -5.61 -19.11 -14.39
CA GLY A 102 -4.77 -20.04 -13.62
C GLY A 102 -4.59 -19.59 -12.17
N GLY A 103 -5.55 -18.85 -11.63
CA GLY A 103 -5.55 -18.35 -10.26
C GLY A 103 -6.04 -19.38 -9.25
N THR A 104 -5.77 -19.10 -7.98
CA THR A 104 -6.31 -19.84 -6.84
C THR A 104 -7.21 -18.89 -6.06
N PRO A 105 -8.53 -19.11 -6.01
CA PRO A 105 -9.44 -18.27 -5.25
C PRO A 105 -9.04 -18.19 -3.78
N ALA A 106 -8.94 -16.99 -3.26
CA ALA A 106 -8.61 -16.73 -1.87
C ALA A 106 -9.17 -15.36 -1.42
N PRO A 107 -9.59 -15.24 -0.15
CA PRO A 107 -10.00 -13.95 0.41
C PRO A 107 -8.94 -12.87 0.22
N LYS A 108 -9.34 -11.65 -0.16
CA LYS A 108 -8.40 -10.53 -0.33
C LYS A 108 -7.57 -10.26 0.91
N ALA A 109 -8.14 -10.48 2.11
CA ALA A 109 -7.39 -10.36 3.35
C ALA A 109 -6.21 -11.35 3.44
N LEU A 110 -6.40 -12.60 3.03
CA LEU A 110 -5.32 -13.59 2.95
C LEU A 110 -4.34 -13.25 1.84
N MET A 111 -4.83 -12.89 0.65
CA MET A 111 -3.98 -12.47 -0.48
C MET A 111 -3.05 -11.32 -0.09
N TRP A 112 -3.56 -10.28 0.56
CA TRP A 112 -2.73 -9.16 0.99
C TRP A 112 -1.77 -9.52 2.12
N ALA A 113 -2.14 -10.43 3.02
CA ALA A 113 -1.22 -10.95 4.03
C ALA A 113 -0.05 -11.74 3.41
N LEU A 114 -0.31 -12.54 2.37
CA LEU A 114 0.75 -13.22 1.60
C LEU A 114 1.64 -12.20 0.87
N ASN A 115 1.04 -11.21 0.22
CA ASN A 115 1.76 -10.15 -0.49
C ASN A 115 2.61 -9.27 0.45
N GLU A 116 2.25 -9.11 1.73
CA GLU A 116 3.09 -8.41 2.72
C GLU A 116 4.50 -9.02 2.77
N HIS A 117 4.61 -10.34 2.73
CA HIS A 117 5.92 -11.01 2.76
C HIS A 117 6.78 -10.68 1.54
N ILE A 118 6.18 -10.74 0.36
CA ILE A 118 6.90 -10.46 -0.90
C ILE A 118 7.31 -8.99 -0.97
N LEU A 119 6.38 -8.08 -0.63
CA LEU A 119 6.62 -6.63 -0.60
C LEU A 119 7.67 -6.22 0.43
N GLY A 120 7.72 -6.90 1.59
CA GLY A 120 8.72 -6.64 2.62
C GLY A 120 10.10 -7.19 2.28
N ALA A 121 10.16 -8.30 1.55
CA ALA A 121 11.41 -8.93 1.15
C ALA A 121 12.07 -8.25 -0.06
N ASN A 122 11.29 -7.93 -1.09
CA ASN A 122 11.74 -7.14 -2.24
C ASN A 122 10.54 -6.60 -3.02
N PRO A 123 10.14 -5.35 -2.79
CA PRO A 123 8.94 -4.80 -3.43
C PRO A 123 9.02 -4.75 -4.96
N ALA A 124 10.21 -4.65 -5.54
CA ALA A 124 10.38 -4.68 -7.00
C ALA A 124 10.02 -6.05 -7.58
N VAL A 125 10.29 -7.15 -6.87
CA VAL A 125 9.88 -8.50 -7.31
C VAL A 125 8.36 -8.59 -7.43
N TRP A 126 7.62 -8.06 -6.46
CA TRP A 126 6.17 -7.99 -6.53
C TRP A 126 5.69 -7.16 -7.74
N MET A 127 6.32 -6.00 -7.99
CA MET A 127 5.95 -5.11 -9.09
C MET A 127 6.16 -5.75 -10.47
N TYR A 128 7.21 -6.55 -10.64
CA TYR A 128 7.43 -7.29 -11.89
C TYR A 128 6.57 -8.55 -11.97
N GLY A 129 6.29 -9.21 -10.85
CA GLY A 129 5.42 -10.39 -10.78
C GLY A 129 3.93 -10.09 -11.00
N GLY A 130 3.52 -8.81 -11.00
CA GLY A 130 2.12 -8.39 -11.07
C GLY A 130 1.42 -8.57 -12.43
N GLY A 131 2.05 -9.19 -13.42
CA GLY A 131 1.50 -9.37 -14.77
C GLY A 131 0.13 -10.02 -14.79
N ALA A 132 -0.02 -11.11 -14.06
CA ALA A 132 -1.29 -11.84 -13.96
C ALA A 132 -2.41 -10.99 -13.33
N GLY A 133 -2.10 -10.15 -12.33
CA GLY A 133 -3.07 -9.23 -11.73
C GLY A 133 -3.60 -8.18 -12.71
N PHE A 134 -2.74 -7.65 -13.58
CA PHE A 134 -3.18 -6.74 -14.65
C PHE A 134 -3.93 -7.46 -15.76
N ALA A 135 -3.60 -8.73 -16.04
CA ALA A 135 -4.37 -9.57 -16.95
C ALA A 135 -5.81 -9.77 -16.43
N GLN A 136 -6.00 -9.94 -15.11
CA GLN A 136 -7.33 -10.00 -14.50
C GLN A 136 -8.11 -8.70 -14.71
N ILE A 137 -7.49 -7.54 -14.58
CA ILE A 137 -8.14 -6.26 -14.84
C ILE A 137 -8.59 -6.18 -16.31
N LEU A 138 -7.74 -6.59 -17.25
CA LEU A 138 -8.12 -6.67 -18.67
C LEU A 138 -9.25 -7.68 -18.89
N HIS A 139 -9.24 -8.81 -18.19
CA HIS A 139 -10.29 -9.84 -18.25
C HIS A 139 -11.65 -9.31 -17.78
N HIS A 140 -11.66 -8.51 -16.69
CA HIS A 140 -12.91 -7.94 -16.17
C HIS A 140 -13.45 -6.80 -17.02
N LEU A 141 -12.57 -5.93 -17.56
CA LEU A 141 -12.96 -4.69 -18.24
C LEU A 141 -13.06 -4.83 -19.76
N GLY A 142 -12.46 -5.87 -20.33
CA GLY A 142 -12.31 -6.06 -21.76
C GLY A 142 -13.52 -6.71 -22.43
N THR A 143 -13.49 -6.70 -23.76
CA THR A 143 -14.41 -7.47 -24.60
C THR A 143 -14.13 -8.97 -24.49
N GLU A 144 -15.04 -9.82 -24.98
CA GLU A 144 -14.83 -11.28 -25.01
C GLU A 144 -13.54 -11.69 -25.75
N GLU A 145 -13.14 -10.92 -26.75
CA GLU A 145 -11.86 -11.11 -27.43
C GLU A 145 -10.67 -10.73 -26.54
N GLN A 146 -10.77 -9.59 -25.82
CA GLN A 146 -9.74 -9.13 -24.91
C GLN A 146 -9.59 -10.02 -23.67
N LYS A 147 -10.63 -10.72 -23.26
CA LYS A 147 -10.55 -11.76 -22.22
C LYS A 147 -9.60 -12.89 -22.64
N LYS A 148 -9.65 -13.32 -23.92
CA LYS A 148 -8.69 -14.30 -24.45
C LYS A 148 -7.25 -13.78 -24.38
N TRP A 149 -7.03 -12.49 -24.70
CA TRP A 149 -5.70 -11.89 -24.61
C TRP A 149 -5.18 -11.86 -23.16
N ALA A 150 -6.09 -11.62 -22.21
CA ALA A 150 -5.75 -11.67 -20.79
C ALA A 150 -5.32 -13.09 -20.36
N VAL A 151 -6.03 -14.12 -20.81
CA VAL A 151 -5.65 -15.53 -20.56
C VAL A 151 -4.28 -15.83 -21.17
N ILE A 152 -4.05 -15.47 -22.43
CA ILE A 152 -2.74 -15.64 -23.11
C ILE A 152 -1.62 -14.95 -22.32
N ALA A 153 -1.84 -13.70 -21.90
CA ALA A 153 -0.85 -12.95 -21.15
C ALA A 153 -0.53 -13.59 -19.79
N ALA A 154 -1.54 -14.10 -19.08
CA ALA A 154 -1.39 -14.79 -17.83
C ALA A 154 -0.68 -16.15 -17.99
N GLU A 155 -1.08 -16.96 -18.95
CA GLU A 155 -0.47 -18.27 -19.24
C GLU A 155 1.02 -18.15 -19.64
N ARG A 156 1.35 -17.14 -20.44
CA ARG A 156 2.72 -16.87 -20.90
C ARG A 156 3.56 -16.07 -19.89
N GLY A 157 2.97 -15.65 -18.78
CA GLY A 157 3.68 -14.87 -17.75
C GLY A 157 4.19 -13.51 -18.26
N TRP A 158 3.44 -12.84 -19.14
CA TRP A 158 3.84 -11.52 -19.65
C TRP A 158 3.89 -10.47 -18.55
N GLY A 159 4.83 -9.54 -18.69
CA GLY A 159 4.89 -8.34 -17.85
C GLY A 159 3.75 -7.37 -18.19
N SER A 160 3.48 -6.47 -17.27
CA SER A 160 2.44 -5.46 -17.44
C SER A 160 2.79 -4.14 -16.80
N THR A 161 2.16 -3.07 -17.26
CA THR A 161 2.34 -1.73 -16.68
C THR A 161 1.06 -0.91 -16.70
N MET A 162 0.95 -0.02 -15.72
CA MET A 162 -0.03 1.06 -15.66
C MET A 162 0.61 2.33 -16.22
N VAL A 163 0.01 2.95 -17.24
CA VAL A 163 0.64 4.03 -18.02
C VAL A 163 -0.25 5.28 -18.06
N LEU A 164 -0.15 6.11 -17.00
CA LEU A 164 -0.94 7.34 -16.84
C LEU A 164 -0.11 8.60 -17.04
N THR A 165 0.92 8.74 -16.19
CA THR A 165 1.67 9.99 -15.97
C THR A 165 2.41 10.46 -17.22
N GLU A 166 2.34 11.75 -17.47
CA GLU A 166 3.09 12.44 -18.53
C GLU A 166 4.02 13.50 -17.90
N PRO A 167 5.03 14.02 -18.62
CA PRO A 167 5.96 15.02 -18.09
C PRO A 167 5.28 16.21 -17.39
N ASP A 168 4.16 16.69 -17.94
CA ASP A 168 3.42 17.87 -17.43
C ASP A 168 2.07 17.49 -16.75
N ALA A 169 1.78 16.19 -16.59
CA ALA A 169 0.50 15.71 -16.07
C ALA A 169 0.71 14.52 -15.09
N GLY A 170 1.09 14.86 -13.85
CA GLY A 170 1.22 13.90 -12.75
C GLY A 170 -0.03 13.85 -11.89
N SER A 171 -0.16 14.71 -10.87
CA SER A 171 -1.36 14.80 -10.03
C SER A 171 -2.61 15.24 -10.80
N ASP A 172 -2.45 16.13 -11.79
CA ASP A 172 -3.51 16.49 -12.75
C ASP A 172 -3.46 15.57 -13.98
N VAL A 173 -3.94 14.34 -13.84
CA VAL A 173 -3.99 13.35 -14.94
C VAL A 173 -4.83 13.85 -16.11
N GLY A 174 -5.82 14.71 -15.86
CA GLY A 174 -6.70 15.29 -16.88
C GLY A 174 -5.98 16.22 -17.88
N ALA A 175 -4.79 16.73 -17.52
CA ALA A 175 -3.95 17.55 -18.39
C ALA A 175 -3.15 16.73 -19.40
N GLY A 176 -3.22 15.39 -19.38
CA GLY A 176 -2.51 14.50 -20.31
C GLY A 176 -2.79 14.80 -21.76
N ARG A 177 -1.72 14.77 -22.57
CA ARG A 177 -1.71 15.15 -23.99
C ARG A 177 -1.54 13.99 -24.95
N THR A 178 -1.23 12.79 -24.47
CA THR A 178 -1.14 11.57 -25.30
C THR A 178 -2.44 11.36 -26.04
N LYS A 179 -2.36 11.23 -27.37
CA LYS A 179 -3.50 11.13 -28.29
C LYS A 179 -3.71 9.69 -28.75
N ALA A 180 -4.94 9.37 -29.11
CA ALA A 180 -5.31 8.11 -29.73
C ALA A 180 -6.15 8.38 -30.99
N VAL A 181 -5.75 7.83 -32.15
CA VAL A 181 -6.43 8.01 -33.43
C VAL A 181 -6.87 6.65 -33.96
N GLN A 182 -8.18 6.47 -34.11
CA GLN A 182 -8.75 5.21 -34.59
C GLN A 182 -8.37 4.92 -36.04
N GLN A 183 -8.03 3.66 -36.30
CA GLN A 183 -7.65 3.17 -37.63
C GLN A 183 -8.78 2.35 -38.24
N GLN A 184 -8.70 2.12 -39.57
CA GLN A 184 -9.73 1.35 -40.31
C GLN A 184 -9.81 -0.13 -39.90
N ASP A 185 -8.70 -0.68 -39.38
CA ASP A 185 -8.61 -2.07 -38.91
C ASP A 185 -9.12 -2.27 -37.47
N GLY A 186 -9.70 -1.22 -36.86
CA GLY A 186 -10.21 -1.25 -35.49
C GLY A 186 -9.14 -0.98 -34.42
N SER A 187 -7.87 -0.97 -34.77
CA SER A 187 -6.78 -0.55 -33.87
C SER A 187 -6.78 0.98 -33.67
N TRP A 188 -5.96 1.45 -32.74
CA TRP A 188 -5.72 2.86 -32.47
C TRP A 188 -4.23 3.15 -32.54
N HIS A 189 -3.84 4.23 -33.19
CA HIS A 189 -2.49 4.74 -33.10
C HIS A 189 -2.38 5.70 -31.92
N ILE A 190 -1.50 5.35 -30.98
CA ILE A 190 -1.22 6.13 -29.78
C ILE A 190 0.03 6.98 -30.02
N ASP A 191 -0.05 8.28 -29.74
CA ASP A 191 1.08 9.22 -29.91
C ASP A 191 1.26 10.05 -28.64
N GLY A 192 2.45 9.99 -28.04
CA GLY A 192 2.79 10.76 -26.86
C GLY A 192 3.98 10.21 -26.08
N VAL A 193 4.25 10.86 -24.95
CA VAL A 193 5.32 10.48 -24.03
C VAL A 193 4.74 10.27 -22.64
N LYS A 194 5.08 9.15 -22.03
CA LYS A 194 4.70 8.79 -20.68
C LYS A 194 5.93 8.69 -19.79
N ARG A 195 5.81 9.12 -18.55
CA ARG A 195 6.94 9.21 -17.61
C ARG A 195 6.64 8.52 -16.29
N PHE A 196 7.71 8.11 -15.61
CA PHE A 196 7.64 7.39 -14.32
C PHE A 196 6.90 6.05 -14.41
N ILE A 197 7.04 5.34 -15.51
CA ILE A 197 6.37 4.06 -15.73
C ILE A 197 7.17 2.93 -15.06
N THR A 198 6.63 2.40 -13.99
CA THR A 198 7.21 1.27 -13.25
C THR A 198 7.24 0.03 -14.14
N SER A 199 8.37 -0.67 -14.19
CA SER A 199 8.58 -1.89 -15.00
C SER A 199 8.29 -1.69 -16.50
N GLY A 200 8.50 -0.47 -17.02
CA GLY A 200 8.19 -0.11 -18.41
C GLY A 200 8.94 -0.92 -19.46
N ASP A 201 10.07 -1.51 -19.08
CA ASP A 201 10.73 -2.58 -19.81
C ASP A 201 11.38 -3.57 -18.82
N SER A 202 11.51 -4.80 -19.24
CA SER A 202 12.04 -5.91 -18.44
C SER A 202 13.23 -6.62 -19.11
N GLY A 203 13.72 -6.08 -20.23
CA GLY A 203 14.73 -6.74 -21.03
C GLY A 203 14.27 -8.12 -21.51
N ASP A 204 15.01 -9.13 -21.10
CA ASP A 204 14.74 -10.55 -21.41
C ASP A 204 14.00 -11.31 -20.28
N LEU A 205 13.55 -10.63 -19.23
CA LEU A 205 12.83 -11.27 -18.13
C LEU A 205 11.47 -11.84 -18.61
N PHE A 206 10.77 -11.10 -19.46
CA PHE A 206 9.51 -11.51 -20.07
C PHE A 206 9.61 -11.45 -21.59
N GLU A 207 8.97 -12.39 -22.29
CA GLU A 207 8.93 -12.38 -23.75
C GLU A 207 8.12 -11.21 -24.32
N ASN A 208 7.12 -10.74 -23.58
CA ASN A 208 6.30 -9.58 -23.91
C ASN A 208 5.90 -8.79 -22.67
N ILE A 209 5.49 -7.54 -22.88
CA ILE A 209 4.89 -6.67 -21.89
C ILE A 209 3.66 -6.04 -22.54
N PHE A 210 2.55 -5.95 -21.80
CA PHE A 210 1.44 -5.12 -22.22
C PHE A 210 1.26 -3.92 -21.30
N HIS A 211 0.87 -2.81 -21.89
CA HIS A 211 0.70 -1.53 -21.22
C HIS A 211 -0.78 -1.16 -21.23
N LEU A 212 -1.35 -0.86 -20.04
CA LEU A 212 -2.66 -0.24 -19.92
C LEU A 212 -2.48 1.29 -19.95
N VAL A 213 -2.72 1.90 -21.12
CA VAL A 213 -2.38 3.27 -21.43
C VAL A 213 -3.61 4.17 -21.40
N LEU A 214 -3.59 5.24 -20.58
CA LEU A 214 -4.54 6.33 -20.73
C LEU A 214 -4.12 7.27 -21.86
N ALA A 215 -5.02 7.45 -22.82
CA ALA A 215 -4.83 8.40 -23.90
C ALA A 215 -6.14 9.09 -24.25
N ARG A 216 -6.06 10.21 -24.96
CA ARG A 216 -7.19 11.03 -25.38
C ARG A 216 -7.56 10.70 -26.84
N PRO A 217 -8.73 10.10 -27.10
CA PRO A 217 -9.24 9.93 -28.46
C PRO A 217 -9.33 11.27 -29.19
N GLU A 218 -9.03 11.27 -30.50
CA GLU A 218 -9.15 12.46 -31.32
C GLU A 218 -10.58 13.04 -31.25
N GLY A 219 -10.68 14.36 -31.05
CA GLY A 219 -11.97 15.04 -30.89
C GLY A 219 -12.56 14.99 -29.47
N ALA A 220 -11.94 14.25 -28.53
CA ALA A 220 -12.40 14.23 -27.15
C ALA A 220 -12.15 15.55 -26.41
N GLY A 221 -13.05 15.88 -25.47
CA GLY A 221 -12.95 17.07 -24.63
C GLY A 221 -11.76 17.02 -23.63
N PRO A 222 -11.46 18.16 -22.99
CA PRO A 222 -10.40 18.25 -21.99
C PRO A 222 -10.77 17.54 -20.67
N GLY A 223 -9.78 17.41 -19.77
CA GLY A 223 -9.95 16.84 -18.45
C GLY A 223 -10.05 15.30 -18.45
N THR A 224 -10.32 14.74 -17.29
CA THR A 224 -10.33 13.28 -17.09
C THR A 224 -11.43 12.56 -17.87
N LYS A 225 -12.56 13.22 -18.11
CA LYS A 225 -13.70 12.65 -18.85
C LYS A 225 -13.43 12.45 -20.36
N GLY A 226 -12.33 13.01 -20.88
CA GLY A 226 -11.92 12.81 -22.28
C GLY A 226 -10.91 11.68 -22.46
N LEU A 227 -10.51 10.99 -21.38
CA LEU A 227 -9.51 9.92 -21.43
C LEU A 227 -10.17 8.55 -21.61
N SER A 228 -9.51 7.69 -22.39
CA SER A 228 -9.89 6.29 -22.61
C SER A 228 -8.71 5.38 -22.30
N LEU A 229 -9.01 4.11 -22.01
CA LEU A 229 -8.01 3.11 -21.67
C LEU A 229 -7.70 2.25 -22.91
N PHE A 230 -6.41 2.01 -23.15
CA PHE A 230 -5.93 1.23 -24.28
C PHE A 230 -5.00 0.11 -23.81
N PHE A 231 -5.20 -1.08 -24.36
CA PHE A 231 -4.25 -2.17 -24.31
C PHE A 231 -3.21 -1.99 -25.40
N VAL A 232 -1.93 -1.90 -25.05
CA VAL A 232 -0.82 -1.61 -25.97
C VAL A 232 0.33 -2.59 -25.69
N PRO A 233 0.53 -3.66 -26.48
CA PRO A 233 1.62 -4.61 -26.25
C PRO A 233 2.96 -4.08 -26.77
N LYS A 234 4.06 -4.52 -26.14
CA LYS A 234 5.44 -4.23 -26.58
C LYS A 234 5.78 -4.89 -27.92
N PHE A 235 5.36 -6.13 -28.09
CA PHE A 235 5.36 -6.86 -29.37
C PHE A 235 3.93 -7.16 -29.74
N LEU A 236 3.58 -6.95 -31.02
CA LEU A 236 2.33 -7.43 -31.56
C LEU A 236 2.28 -8.96 -31.49
N PHE A 237 1.13 -9.53 -31.45
CA PHE A 237 0.98 -10.99 -31.33
C PHE A 237 -0.28 -11.46 -32.05
N ASP A 238 -0.31 -12.72 -32.39
CA ASP A 238 -1.51 -13.38 -32.90
C ASP A 238 -2.52 -13.55 -31.78
N PHE A 239 -3.72 -13.02 -31.95
CA PHE A 239 -4.75 -12.95 -30.90
C PHE A 239 -5.38 -14.30 -30.52
N GLU A 240 -5.18 -15.35 -31.34
CA GLU A 240 -5.68 -16.69 -31.05
C GLU A 240 -4.60 -17.58 -30.43
N THR A 241 -3.33 -17.43 -30.86
CA THR A 241 -2.23 -18.31 -30.46
C THR A 241 -1.26 -17.69 -29.45
N GLY A 242 -1.25 -16.34 -29.36
CA GLY A 242 -0.28 -15.59 -28.57
C GLY A 242 1.13 -15.56 -29.19
N GLU A 243 1.32 -16.08 -30.43
CA GLU A 243 2.62 -16.06 -31.11
C GLU A 243 3.07 -14.61 -31.34
N LEU A 244 4.32 -14.28 -30.99
CA LEU A 244 4.84 -12.92 -31.10
C LEU A 244 5.14 -12.55 -32.54
N GLY A 245 4.72 -11.34 -32.91
CA GLY A 245 4.97 -10.71 -34.17
C GLY A 245 6.00 -9.57 -34.12
N GLU A 246 5.74 -8.51 -34.85
CA GLU A 246 6.63 -7.38 -34.98
C GLU A 246 6.69 -6.53 -33.70
N ARG A 247 7.80 -5.81 -33.52
CA ARG A 247 7.97 -4.79 -32.47
C ARG A 247 6.95 -3.68 -32.66
N ASN A 248 6.16 -3.40 -31.62
CA ASN A 248 5.22 -2.28 -31.63
C ASN A 248 5.94 -0.96 -31.33
N GLY A 249 5.33 0.16 -31.68
CA GLY A 249 5.87 1.52 -31.54
C GLY A 249 5.93 2.04 -30.09
N VAL A 250 6.23 1.19 -29.11
CA VAL A 250 6.43 1.56 -27.71
C VAL A 250 7.90 1.39 -27.38
N PHE A 251 8.61 2.49 -27.10
CA PHE A 251 10.04 2.48 -26.84
C PHE A 251 10.38 3.15 -25.52
N VAL A 252 11.27 2.52 -24.75
CA VAL A 252 11.91 3.18 -23.62
C VAL A 252 12.89 4.23 -24.14
N THR A 253 12.79 5.44 -23.64
CA THR A 253 13.66 6.55 -23.99
C THR A 253 14.56 7.00 -22.85
N ASN A 254 14.19 6.64 -21.61
CA ASN A 254 14.98 6.90 -20.42
C ASN A 254 14.61 5.93 -19.28
N VAL A 255 15.55 5.70 -18.39
CA VAL A 255 15.34 5.04 -17.09
C VAL A 255 15.80 6.00 -16.00
N GLU A 256 14.91 6.29 -15.06
CA GLU A 256 15.15 7.30 -14.02
C GLU A 256 16.19 6.84 -12.99
N HIS A 257 17.14 7.72 -12.67
CA HIS A 257 18.08 7.55 -11.57
C HIS A 257 17.38 7.95 -10.25
N LYS A 258 17.25 7.00 -9.33
CA LYS A 258 16.37 7.17 -8.16
C LYS A 258 17.13 7.11 -6.84
N MET A 259 16.53 7.72 -5.81
CA MET A 259 16.98 7.65 -4.41
C MET A 259 16.97 6.20 -3.88
N GLY A 260 15.88 5.48 -4.14
CA GLY A 260 15.63 4.11 -3.68
C GLY A 260 14.83 3.33 -4.70
N LEU A 261 14.49 2.09 -4.36
CA LEU A 261 13.78 1.15 -5.22
C LEU A 261 14.46 1.03 -6.61
N LYS A 262 15.80 1.02 -6.59
CA LYS A 262 16.61 1.26 -7.79
C LYS A 262 16.52 0.14 -8.80
N VAL A 263 16.33 -1.12 -8.35
CA VAL A 263 16.21 -2.27 -9.25
C VAL A 263 14.90 -2.26 -10.05
N SER A 264 13.87 -1.54 -9.61
CA SER A 264 12.66 -1.33 -10.40
C SER A 264 12.96 -0.28 -11.50
N ALA A 265 13.00 -0.70 -12.75
CA ALA A 265 13.21 0.20 -13.89
C ALA A 265 11.99 1.14 -14.03
N THR A 266 12.18 2.40 -13.70
CA THR A 266 11.16 3.44 -13.83
C THR A 266 11.44 4.18 -15.14
N CYS A 267 10.62 3.92 -16.15
CA CYS A 267 10.89 4.29 -17.53
C CYS A 267 10.15 5.55 -17.97
N GLU A 268 10.74 6.25 -18.91
CA GLU A 268 10.04 7.11 -19.86
C GLU A 268 9.71 6.28 -21.10
N LEU A 269 8.45 6.30 -21.51
CA LEU A 269 7.95 5.58 -22.70
C LEU A 269 7.54 6.58 -23.77
N SER A 270 8.09 6.41 -24.97
CA SER A 270 7.66 7.09 -26.19
C SER A 270 6.74 6.17 -27.00
N LEU A 271 5.58 6.68 -27.39
CA LEU A 271 4.58 5.95 -28.14
C LEU A 271 4.45 6.59 -29.54
N GLY A 272 4.67 5.81 -30.59
CA GLY A 272 4.47 6.23 -31.99
C GLY A 272 5.47 7.21 -32.56
N GLN A 273 6.54 7.59 -31.83
CA GLN A 273 7.44 8.69 -32.22
C GLN A 273 8.75 8.24 -32.89
N HIS A 274 9.03 6.93 -32.96
CA HIS A 274 10.27 6.39 -33.56
C HIS A 274 10.06 5.78 -34.94
N GLY A 275 9.11 6.33 -35.73
CA GLY A 275 8.83 5.86 -37.09
C GLY A 275 8.03 4.55 -37.17
N VAL A 276 7.67 3.96 -36.00
CA VAL A 276 6.81 2.79 -35.86
C VAL A 276 5.56 3.23 -35.12
N PRO A 277 4.34 3.04 -35.68
CA PRO A 277 3.11 3.38 -34.97
C PRO A 277 2.97 2.55 -33.68
N ALA A 278 2.58 3.17 -32.58
CA ALA A 278 2.17 2.45 -31.38
C ALA A 278 0.73 2.02 -31.55
N LYS A 279 0.50 0.77 -31.92
CA LYS A 279 -0.83 0.19 -32.05
C LYS A 279 -1.38 -0.22 -30.68
N GLY A 280 -2.61 0.18 -30.42
CA GLY A 280 -3.35 -0.20 -29.22
C GLY A 280 -4.79 -0.52 -29.54
N TRP A 281 -5.48 -1.14 -28.59
CA TRP A 281 -6.90 -1.49 -28.68
C TRP A 281 -7.64 -0.89 -27.51
N LEU A 282 -8.79 -0.28 -27.80
CA LEU A 282 -9.65 0.32 -26.78
C LEU A 282 -10.13 -0.76 -25.80
N VAL A 283 -9.95 -0.54 -24.50
CA VAL A 283 -10.51 -1.40 -23.45
C VAL A 283 -11.86 -0.84 -23.04
N GLY A 284 -12.92 -1.63 -23.22
CA GLY A 284 -14.29 -1.18 -22.94
C GLY A 284 -14.75 -0.07 -23.88
N GLU A 285 -15.24 1.04 -23.32
CA GLU A 285 -15.85 2.14 -24.09
C GLU A 285 -15.00 3.42 -24.03
N VAL A 286 -15.11 4.26 -25.08
CA VAL A 286 -14.48 5.59 -25.13
C VAL A 286 -14.95 6.46 -23.95
N HIS A 287 -14.02 7.27 -23.43
CA HIS A 287 -14.23 8.21 -22.33
C HIS A 287 -14.48 7.57 -20.94
N ASN A 288 -14.36 6.24 -20.82
CA ASN A 288 -14.48 5.54 -19.54
C ASN A 288 -13.12 5.22 -18.88
N GLY A 289 -12.02 5.63 -19.50
CA GLY A 289 -10.67 5.21 -19.11
C GLY A 289 -10.30 5.52 -17.66
N ILE A 290 -10.75 6.65 -17.12
CA ILE A 290 -10.48 6.97 -15.70
C ILE A 290 -11.25 6.04 -14.77
N ALA A 291 -12.52 5.72 -15.04
CA ALA A 291 -13.29 4.81 -14.19
C ALA A 291 -12.65 3.40 -14.20
N GLN A 292 -12.25 2.91 -15.37
CA GLN A 292 -11.55 1.63 -15.52
C GLN A 292 -10.18 1.63 -14.82
N MET A 293 -9.43 2.73 -14.93
CA MET A 293 -8.13 2.87 -14.26
C MET A 293 -8.26 2.93 -12.74
N PHE A 294 -9.45 3.29 -12.20
CA PHE A 294 -9.66 3.26 -10.74
C PHE A 294 -9.54 1.85 -10.16
N GLU A 295 -9.88 0.78 -10.89
CA GLU A 295 -9.65 -0.60 -10.43
C GLU A 295 -8.16 -0.89 -10.23
N VAL A 296 -7.32 -0.40 -11.17
CA VAL A 296 -5.86 -0.48 -11.04
C VAL A 296 -5.37 0.35 -9.86
N ILE A 297 -5.88 1.59 -9.73
CA ILE A 297 -5.46 2.54 -8.69
C ILE A 297 -5.82 2.04 -7.28
N GLU A 298 -6.96 1.39 -7.11
CA GLU A 298 -7.36 0.83 -5.81
C GLU A 298 -6.41 -0.27 -5.36
N GLN A 299 -6.07 -1.19 -6.26
CA GLN A 299 -5.06 -2.21 -5.98
C GLN A 299 -3.68 -1.59 -5.72
N ALA A 300 -3.28 -0.57 -6.50
CA ALA A 300 -2.02 0.13 -6.31
C ALA A 300 -1.96 0.87 -4.96
N ARG A 301 -3.04 1.52 -4.52
CA ARG A 301 -3.10 2.16 -3.19
C ARG A 301 -2.95 1.14 -2.06
N MET A 302 -3.62 0.00 -2.18
CA MET A 302 -3.49 -1.08 -1.20
C MET A 302 -2.07 -1.64 -1.17
N MET A 303 -1.47 -1.87 -2.34
CA MET A 303 -0.08 -2.31 -2.48
C MET A 303 0.90 -1.33 -1.82
N VAL A 304 0.76 -0.02 -2.08
CA VAL A 304 1.64 1.01 -1.50
C VAL A 304 1.57 1.01 0.02
N GLY A 305 0.36 0.97 0.58
CA GLY A 305 0.18 0.89 2.03
C GLY A 305 0.77 -0.39 2.61
N THR A 306 0.46 -1.54 2.03
CA THR A 306 0.99 -2.84 2.48
C THR A 306 2.52 -2.90 2.39
N LYS A 307 3.12 -2.39 1.29
CA LYS A 307 4.58 -2.27 1.13
C LYS A 307 5.21 -1.43 2.24
N ALA A 308 4.66 -0.25 2.50
CA ALA A 308 5.18 0.65 3.53
C ALA A 308 5.14 -0.02 4.92
N ILE A 309 4.04 -0.71 5.23
CA ILE A 309 3.84 -1.43 6.49
C ILE A 309 4.79 -2.62 6.61
N ALA A 310 4.94 -3.41 5.55
CA ALA A 310 5.87 -4.54 5.49
C ALA A 310 7.32 -4.09 5.73
N THR A 311 7.71 -2.96 5.11
CA THR A 311 9.04 -2.37 5.28
C THR A 311 9.26 -1.91 6.73
N LEU A 312 8.25 -1.25 7.34
CA LEU A 312 8.33 -0.87 8.76
C LEU A 312 8.42 -2.09 9.68
N SER A 313 7.63 -3.13 9.42
CA SER A 313 7.64 -4.37 10.22
C SER A 313 9.02 -5.01 10.25
N THR A 314 9.64 -5.21 9.07
CA THR A 314 10.99 -5.78 9.00
C THR A 314 12.05 -4.83 9.54
N GLY A 315 11.90 -3.52 9.38
CA GLY A 315 12.76 -2.48 9.98
C GLY A 315 12.75 -2.53 11.50
N TYR A 316 11.56 -2.59 12.10
CA TYR A 316 11.37 -2.76 13.54
C TYR A 316 12.03 -4.05 14.06
N LEU A 317 11.80 -5.19 13.39
CA LEU A 317 12.34 -6.49 13.83
C LEU A 317 13.89 -6.51 13.77
N ASN A 318 14.49 -5.88 12.75
CA ASN A 318 15.94 -5.71 12.67
C ASN A 318 16.47 -4.80 13.78
N ALA A 319 15.80 -3.68 14.05
CA ALA A 319 16.16 -2.77 15.14
C ALA A 319 16.03 -3.44 16.52
N LEU A 320 14.98 -4.23 16.73
CA LEU A 320 14.77 -4.97 17.97
C LEU A 320 15.85 -6.02 18.21
N GLU A 321 16.25 -6.79 17.18
CA GLU A 321 17.31 -7.78 17.28
C GLU A 321 18.65 -7.12 17.62
N TYR A 322 18.96 -6.01 16.93
CA TYR A 322 20.16 -5.23 17.26
C TYR A 322 20.12 -4.74 18.71
N ALA A 323 19.00 -4.16 19.15
CA ALA A 323 18.86 -3.62 20.51
C ALA A 323 18.98 -4.70 21.59
N LYS A 324 18.54 -5.94 21.34
CA LYS A 324 18.67 -7.07 22.25
C LYS A 324 20.09 -7.60 22.35
N SER A 325 20.93 -7.37 21.37
CA SER A 325 22.32 -7.85 21.33
C SER A 325 23.35 -6.78 21.69
N ARG A 326 23.04 -5.50 21.42
CA ARG A 326 23.95 -4.37 21.64
C ARG A 326 24.04 -4.00 23.11
N VAL A 327 25.21 -4.19 23.72
CA VAL A 327 25.51 -3.78 25.10
C VAL A 327 26.17 -2.41 25.08
N GLN A 328 25.60 -1.45 25.85
CA GLN A 328 26.14 -0.08 25.95
C GLN A 328 25.63 0.64 27.21
N GLY A 329 26.54 1.08 28.07
CA GLY A 329 26.19 1.79 29.31
C GLY A 329 25.62 0.89 30.41
N SER A 330 25.44 1.41 31.60
CA SER A 330 24.74 0.76 32.71
C SER A 330 23.27 1.16 32.73
N ASP A 331 22.45 0.40 33.48
CA ASP A 331 21.07 0.80 33.75
C ASP A 331 21.02 2.21 34.36
N MET A 332 20.05 3.02 33.92
CA MET A 332 19.91 4.43 34.35
C MET A 332 19.76 4.55 35.88
N THR A 333 19.17 3.56 36.54
CA THR A 333 19.02 3.52 38.01
C THR A 333 20.34 3.31 38.73
N GLN A 334 21.38 2.85 38.02
CA GLN A 334 22.72 2.59 38.55
C GLN A 334 23.79 3.54 37.97
N MET A 335 23.39 4.64 37.34
CA MET A 335 24.29 5.56 36.62
C MET A 335 25.39 6.19 37.47
N THR A 336 25.20 6.25 38.77
CA THR A 336 26.18 6.79 39.74
C THR A 336 27.22 5.76 40.20
N ASP A 337 26.94 4.46 40.01
CA ASP A 337 27.88 3.39 40.35
C ASP A 337 28.78 3.08 39.14
N LYS A 338 30.08 3.45 39.28
CA LYS A 338 31.10 3.20 38.22
C LYS A 338 31.38 1.71 37.99
N ALA A 339 31.04 0.83 38.95
CA ALA A 339 31.19 -0.63 38.85
C ALA A 339 29.94 -1.33 38.31
N ALA A 340 28.83 -0.61 38.07
CA ALA A 340 27.61 -1.17 37.58
C ALA A 340 27.82 -1.93 36.25
N PRO A 341 27.21 -3.11 36.09
CA PRO A 341 27.34 -3.89 34.86
C PRO A 341 26.72 -3.15 33.69
N ARG A 342 27.29 -3.33 32.51
CA ARG A 342 26.73 -2.82 31.25
C ARG A 342 25.57 -3.70 30.82
N VAL A 343 24.52 -3.06 30.29
CA VAL A 343 23.27 -3.70 29.87
C VAL A 343 23.07 -3.57 28.36
N THR A 344 22.17 -4.39 27.81
CA THR A 344 21.71 -4.21 26.42
C THR A 344 20.92 -2.91 26.32
N ILE A 345 20.94 -2.29 25.13
CA ILE A 345 20.29 -0.97 24.96
C ILE A 345 18.78 -1.01 25.15
N THR A 346 18.15 -2.19 25.14
CA THR A 346 16.74 -2.37 25.52
C THR A 346 16.43 -1.96 26.96
N HIS A 347 17.42 -1.77 27.81
CA HIS A 347 17.25 -1.29 29.20
C HIS A 347 17.20 0.24 29.30
N HIS A 348 17.52 0.96 28.24
CA HIS A 348 17.46 2.41 28.23
C HIS A 348 16.05 2.91 27.93
N PRO A 349 15.49 3.85 28.71
CA PRO A 349 14.09 4.27 28.60
C PRO A 349 13.71 4.78 27.21
N ASP A 350 14.54 5.64 26.59
CA ASP A 350 14.21 6.20 25.27
C ASP A 350 14.31 5.16 24.14
N VAL A 351 15.23 4.21 24.22
CA VAL A 351 15.30 3.08 23.28
C VAL A 351 14.02 2.23 23.37
N ARG A 352 13.52 1.96 24.58
CA ARG A 352 12.25 1.26 24.78
C ARG A 352 11.07 2.03 24.23
N ARG A 353 11.01 3.33 24.47
CA ARG A 353 9.97 4.20 23.91
C ARG A 353 9.99 4.12 22.37
N SER A 354 11.15 4.26 21.75
CA SER A 354 11.32 4.18 20.30
C SER A 354 10.91 2.82 19.74
N LEU A 355 11.39 1.71 20.34
CA LEU A 355 10.99 0.36 19.93
C LEU A 355 9.48 0.12 20.08
N MET A 356 8.86 0.62 21.15
CA MET A 356 7.42 0.50 21.35
C MET A 356 6.64 1.34 20.34
N THR A 357 7.13 2.53 19.96
CA THR A 357 6.56 3.36 18.91
C THR A 357 6.58 2.63 17.56
N GLN A 358 7.73 2.06 17.18
CA GLN A 358 7.87 1.29 15.94
C GLN A 358 6.92 0.08 15.93
N LYS A 359 6.89 -0.69 17.03
CA LYS A 359 6.00 -1.85 17.19
C LYS A 359 4.53 -1.47 17.08
N ALA A 360 4.13 -0.40 17.75
CA ALA A 360 2.74 0.04 17.77
C ALA A 360 2.24 0.43 16.38
N TYR A 361 3.03 1.17 15.62
CA TYR A 361 2.67 1.50 14.23
C TYR A 361 2.78 0.30 13.29
N ALA A 362 3.79 -0.56 13.42
CA ALA A 362 3.89 -1.77 12.59
C ALA A 362 2.67 -2.69 12.77
N GLU A 363 2.26 -2.96 14.01
CA GLU A 363 1.12 -3.81 14.32
C GLU A 363 -0.22 -3.13 14.03
N GLY A 364 -0.35 -1.83 14.34
CA GLY A 364 -1.58 -1.07 14.11
C GLY A 364 -1.86 -0.85 12.63
N LEU A 365 -0.84 -0.54 11.84
CA LEU A 365 -0.97 -0.39 10.39
C LEU A 365 -1.24 -1.75 9.70
N ARG A 366 -0.67 -2.86 10.21
CA ARG A 366 -1.03 -4.20 9.74
C ARG A 366 -2.51 -4.50 10.00
N ALA A 367 -2.99 -4.19 11.20
CA ALA A 367 -4.41 -4.33 11.51
C ALA A 367 -5.28 -3.48 10.56
N LEU A 368 -4.84 -2.26 10.23
CA LEU A 368 -5.54 -1.34 9.33
C LEU A 368 -5.68 -1.93 7.92
N TYR A 369 -4.59 -2.40 7.28
CA TYR A 369 -4.72 -2.92 5.93
C TYR A 369 -5.47 -4.25 5.89
N LEU A 370 -5.31 -5.12 6.89
CA LEU A 370 -6.07 -6.38 6.96
C LEU A 370 -7.56 -6.13 7.18
N TYR A 371 -7.92 -5.20 8.07
CA TYR A 371 -9.31 -4.75 8.23
C TYR A 371 -9.88 -4.22 6.90
N THR A 372 -9.13 -3.39 6.18
CA THR A 372 -9.56 -2.86 4.88
C THR A 372 -9.73 -3.99 3.86
N ALA A 373 -8.81 -4.94 3.83
CA ALA A 373 -8.85 -6.06 2.90
C ALA A 373 -10.06 -6.99 3.10
N THR A 374 -10.57 -7.14 4.35
CA THR A 374 -11.80 -7.91 4.61
C THR A 374 -13.05 -7.26 4.03
N LEU A 375 -13.00 -6.00 3.63
CA LEU A 375 -14.09 -5.25 3.01
C LEU A 375 -14.06 -5.32 1.46
N GLN A 376 -12.99 -5.88 0.89
CA GLN A 376 -12.84 -6.03 -0.56
C GLN A 376 -13.55 -7.24 -1.14
N ASP A 377 -13.98 -8.18 -0.28
CA ASP A 377 -14.78 -9.35 -0.66
C ASP A 377 -16.17 -9.27 -0.03
N ALA A 378 -17.21 -9.38 -0.83
CA ALA A 378 -18.58 -9.28 -0.34
C ALA A 378 -18.92 -10.40 0.68
N ALA A 379 -18.50 -11.64 0.40
CA ALA A 379 -18.74 -12.77 1.29
C ALA A 379 -18.01 -12.63 2.62
N VAL A 380 -16.74 -12.18 2.59
CA VAL A 380 -15.96 -11.92 3.82
C VAL A 380 -16.54 -10.75 4.61
N ALA A 381 -16.92 -9.65 3.94
CA ALA A 381 -17.51 -8.48 4.58
C ALA A 381 -18.82 -8.81 5.30
N GLU A 382 -19.67 -9.63 4.69
CA GLU A 382 -20.92 -10.09 5.32
C GLU A 382 -20.65 -10.93 6.56
N VAL A 383 -19.76 -11.93 6.47
CA VAL A 383 -19.47 -12.86 7.55
C VAL A 383 -18.71 -12.19 8.71
N VAL A 384 -17.74 -11.32 8.39
CA VAL A 384 -16.85 -10.70 9.39
C VAL A 384 -17.46 -9.45 10.02
N HIS A 385 -18.13 -8.62 9.22
CA HIS A 385 -18.62 -7.30 9.64
C HIS A 385 -20.15 -7.19 9.67
N GLY A 386 -20.89 -8.14 9.06
CA GLY A 386 -22.34 -8.07 8.95
C GLY A 386 -22.83 -6.92 8.06
N VAL A 387 -22.04 -6.52 7.08
CA VAL A 387 -22.36 -5.44 6.15
C VAL A 387 -22.61 -5.99 4.74
N ASP A 388 -23.54 -5.35 4.02
CA ASP A 388 -23.79 -5.69 2.62
C ASP A 388 -22.67 -5.18 1.69
N VAL A 389 -22.66 -5.69 0.46
CA VAL A 389 -21.63 -5.37 -0.55
C VAL A 389 -21.51 -3.87 -0.83
N ASN A 390 -22.62 -3.12 -0.80
CA ASN A 390 -22.59 -1.68 -1.10
C ASN A 390 -21.93 -0.89 0.05
N LEU A 391 -22.26 -1.23 1.29
CA LEU A 391 -21.65 -0.60 2.45
C LEU A 391 -20.17 -1.03 2.59
N ALA A 392 -19.85 -2.29 2.35
CA ALA A 392 -18.48 -2.77 2.32
C ALA A 392 -17.61 -2.00 1.31
N ALA A 393 -18.10 -1.83 0.08
CA ALA A 393 -17.42 -1.06 -0.96
C ALA A 393 -17.17 0.41 -0.53
N LYS A 394 -18.16 1.06 0.10
CA LYS A 394 -18.02 2.43 0.61
C LYS A 394 -17.00 2.54 1.74
N ILE A 395 -16.98 1.57 2.66
CA ILE A 395 -16.00 1.56 3.76
C ILE A 395 -14.60 1.28 3.21
N ASN A 396 -14.44 0.31 2.29
CA ASN A 396 -13.17 0.08 1.60
C ASN A 396 -12.66 1.36 0.92
N ASP A 397 -13.53 2.03 0.18
CA ASP A 397 -13.23 3.28 -0.53
C ASP A 397 -12.80 4.42 0.43
N LEU A 398 -13.42 4.50 1.61
CA LEU A 398 -13.01 5.41 2.69
C LEU A 398 -11.63 5.04 3.26
N MET A 399 -11.34 3.74 3.44
CA MET A 399 -10.13 3.27 4.12
C MET A 399 -8.89 3.33 3.23
N LEU A 400 -9.00 3.20 1.92
CA LEU A 400 -7.85 3.18 0.99
C LEU A 400 -6.93 4.41 1.11
N PRO A 401 -7.42 5.66 1.16
CA PRO A 401 -6.57 6.82 1.43
C PRO A 401 -5.89 6.78 2.81
N VAL A 402 -6.53 6.16 3.80
CA VAL A 402 -5.94 5.98 5.14
C VAL A 402 -4.80 4.95 5.08
N VAL A 403 -5.04 3.77 4.47
CA VAL A 403 -4.01 2.73 4.29
C VAL A 403 -2.81 3.29 3.54
N LYS A 404 -3.04 3.96 2.40
CA LYS A 404 -1.97 4.52 1.57
C LYS A 404 -1.33 5.74 2.21
N GLY A 405 -2.11 6.76 2.57
CA GLY A 405 -1.60 8.06 3.02
C GLY A 405 -0.98 7.99 4.42
N VAL A 406 -1.72 7.47 5.40
CA VAL A 406 -1.21 7.33 6.77
C VAL A 406 -0.16 6.23 6.83
N GLY A 407 -0.39 5.09 6.17
CA GLY A 407 0.56 3.99 6.12
C GLY A 407 1.93 4.41 5.63
N SER A 408 2.00 5.12 4.49
CA SER A 408 3.28 5.56 3.92
C SER A 408 4.01 6.59 4.78
N GLU A 409 3.31 7.61 5.31
CA GLU A 409 3.94 8.66 6.12
C GLU A 409 4.41 8.12 7.48
N GLN A 410 3.56 7.35 8.17
CA GLN A 410 3.92 6.81 9.48
C GLN A 410 5.02 5.74 9.36
N ALA A 411 4.96 4.87 8.35
CA ALA A 411 6.02 3.87 8.14
C ALA A 411 7.37 4.54 7.87
N TYR A 412 7.41 5.53 6.99
CA TYR A 412 8.64 6.27 6.70
C TYR A 412 9.21 6.95 7.96
N ALA A 413 8.36 7.65 8.73
CA ALA A 413 8.79 8.30 9.95
C ALA A 413 9.32 7.30 11.00
N LYS A 414 8.68 6.13 11.14
CA LYS A 414 9.12 5.13 12.13
C LYS A 414 10.32 4.31 11.67
N LEU A 415 10.58 4.20 10.37
CA LEU A 415 11.84 3.65 9.85
C LEU A 415 13.04 4.50 10.23
N THR A 416 12.89 5.82 10.33
CA THR A 416 13.97 6.68 10.85
C THR A 416 14.25 6.40 12.32
N GLU A 417 13.24 6.07 13.13
CA GLU A 417 13.40 5.59 14.52
C GLU A 417 14.10 4.22 14.55
N SER A 418 13.81 3.33 13.58
CA SER A 418 14.51 2.04 13.46
C SER A 418 16.00 2.22 13.20
N LEU A 419 16.36 3.13 12.29
CA LEU A 419 17.76 3.48 12.03
C LEU A 419 18.43 4.10 13.26
N GLN A 420 17.75 5.04 13.92
CA GLN A 420 18.23 5.69 15.14
C GLN A 420 18.55 4.67 16.25
N THR A 421 17.78 3.58 16.35
CA THR A 421 18.00 2.49 17.31
C THR A 421 19.38 1.84 17.16
N LEU A 422 19.92 1.79 15.92
CA LEU A 422 21.25 1.25 15.65
C LEU A 422 22.39 2.25 15.95
N GLY A 423 22.08 3.52 16.22
CA GLY A 423 23.06 4.57 16.37
C GLY A 423 23.91 4.75 15.10
N GLY A 424 25.22 5.01 15.24
CA GLY A 424 26.12 5.18 14.10
C GLY A 424 26.17 3.98 13.14
N SER A 425 25.91 2.76 13.63
CA SER A 425 25.85 1.56 12.79
C SER A 425 24.69 1.61 11.79
N GLY A 426 23.57 2.27 12.12
CA GLY A 426 22.43 2.40 11.23
C GLY A 426 22.71 3.23 9.97
N PHE A 427 23.75 4.04 9.98
CA PHE A 427 24.16 4.86 8.83
C PHE A 427 25.05 4.10 7.82
N LEU A 428 25.40 2.85 8.13
CA LEU A 428 26.29 2.03 7.31
C LEU A 428 25.46 1.10 6.39
N GLN A 429 25.94 0.89 5.18
CA GLN A 429 25.36 -0.05 4.20
C GLN A 429 25.53 -1.54 4.60
N ASP A 430 26.18 -1.83 5.71
CA ASP A 430 26.26 -3.17 6.31
C ASP A 430 24.92 -3.60 6.94
N TYR A 431 24.02 -2.66 7.18
CA TYR A 431 22.68 -2.84 7.74
C TYR A 431 21.60 -2.44 6.73
N PRO A 432 20.45 -3.15 6.67
CA PRO A 432 19.47 -2.95 5.60
C PRO A 432 18.59 -1.69 5.78
N ILE A 433 18.57 -1.06 6.97
CA ILE A 433 17.58 -0.03 7.31
C ILE A 433 17.78 1.25 6.50
N GLU A 434 19.03 1.60 6.13
CA GLU A 434 19.27 2.76 5.28
C GLU A 434 18.61 2.60 3.89
N GLN A 435 18.67 1.38 3.31
CA GLN A 435 17.98 1.08 2.05
C GLN A 435 16.47 1.08 2.25
N TYR A 436 15.93 0.55 3.35
CA TYR A 436 14.49 0.61 3.65
C TYR A 436 13.97 2.04 3.66
N ILE A 437 14.70 2.98 4.26
CA ILE A 437 14.32 4.40 4.29
C ILE A 437 14.30 4.99 2.89
N ARG A 438 15.31 4.70 2.06
CA ARG A 438 15.38 5.19 0.68
C ARG A 438 14.26 4.62 -0.18
N ASP A 439 13.97 3.34 -0.04
CA ASP A 439 12.93 2.63 -0.78
C ASP A 439 11.51 2.99 -0.31
N ALA A 440 11.34 3.34 0.96
CA ALA A 440 10.03 3.71 1.51
C ALA A 440 9.62 5.14 1.17
N LYS A 441 10.57 6.06 0.85
CA LYS A 441 10.19 7.47 0.61
C LYS A 441 9.25 7.64 -0.57
N ILE A 442 9.36 6.82 -1.60
CA ILE A 442 8.46 6.90 -2.76
C ILE A 442 6.99 6.67 -2.39
N ASP A 443 6.71 5.92 -1.32
CA ASP A 443 5.36 5.53 -0.95
C ASP A 443 4.45 6.71 -0.60
N SER A 444 4.99 7.82 -0.12
CA SER A 444 4.23 9.06 0.10
C SER A 444 4.10 9.94 -1.15
N LEU A 445 4.77 9.60 -2.25
CA LEU A 445 4.87 10.43 -3.46
C LEU A 445 4.04 9.88 -4.62
N TYR A 446 4.23 8.59 -5.00
CA TYR A 446 3.50 8.01 -6.13
C TYR A 446 2.08 7.57 -5.75
N GLU A 447 1.25 7.24 -6.75
CA GLU A 447 -0.17 6.87 -6.59
C GLU A 447 -1.01 7.97 -5.88
N GLY A 448 -0.63 9.22 -6.11
CA GLY A 448 -1.16 10.40 -5.43
C GLY A 448 -0.41 10.70 -4.14
N THR A 449 0.14 11.92 -4.06
CA THR A 449 0.82 12.40 -2.85
C THR A 449 -0.13 12.39 -1.65
N THR A 450 0.43 12.49 -0.45
CA THR A 450 -0.38 12.51 0.79
C THR A 450 -1.44 13.60 0.78
N ALA A 451 -1.17 14.77 0.20
CA ALA A 451 -2.17 15.83 0.04
C ALA A 451 -3.30 15.42 -0.91
N ILE A 452 -3.00 14.71 -2.01
CA ILE A 452 -4.02 14.17 -2.92
C ILE A 452 -4.87 13.11 -2.22
N GLN A 453 -4.26 12.22 -1.41
CA GLN A 453 -5.00 11.25 -0.59
C GLN A 453 -5.95 11.96 0.39
N ALA A 454 -5.48 13.03 1.04
CA ALA A 454 -6.26 13.78 2.01
C ALA A 454 -7.44 14.54 1.35
N GLN A 455 -7.23 15.12 0.18
CA GLN A 455 -8.30 15.76 -0.60
C GLN A 455 -9.31 14.74 -1.10
N ASP A 456 -8.86 13.61 -1.66
CA ASP A 456 -9.73 12.51 -2.08
C ASP A 456 -10.56 11.99 -0.90
N PHE A 457 -9.92 11.76 0.26
CA PHE A 457 -10.56 11.35 1.49
C PHE A 457 -11.68 12.29 1.91
N PHE A 458 -11.40 13.59 2.00
CA PHE A 458 -12.41 14.57 2.45
C PHE A 458 -13.50 14.79 1.41
N PHE A 459 -13.14 15.18 0.18
CA PHE A 459 -14.13 15.60 -0.81
C PHE A 459 -14.93 14.45 -1.42
N ARG A 460 -14.27 13.32 -1.71
CA ARG A 460 -14.92 12.19 -2.38
C ARG A 460 -15.45 11.16 -1.41
N LYS A 461 -14.64 10.76 -0.40
CA LYS A 461 -14.99 9.64 0.47
C LYS A 461 -15.88 10.07 1.66
N ILE A 462 -15.89 11.34 2.00
CA ILE A 462 -16.75 11.88 3.06
C ILE A 462 -17.87 12.75 2.48
N VAL A 463 -17.55 13.87 1.83
CA VAL A 463 -18.55 14.84 1.38
C VAL A 463 -19.48 14.25 0.31
N ARG A 464 -18.92 13.63 -0.75
CA ARG A 464 -19.70 13.02 -1.83
C ARG A 464 -20.51 11.81 -1.35
N ASP A 465 -19.94 10.99 -0.45
CA ASP A 465 -20.63 9.85 0.18
C ASP A 465 -21.68 10.31 1.22
N LYS A 466 -21.78 11.59 1.52
CA LYS A 466 -22.63 12.16 2.57
C LYS A 466 -22.32 11.59 3.96
N GLY A 467 -21.08 11.18 4.18
CA GLY A 467 -20.58 10.67 5.45
C GLY A 467 -21.06 9.27 5.84
N VAL A 468 -21.67 8.49 4.94
CA VAL A 468 -22.26 7.17 5.27
C VAL A 468 -21.20 6.21 5.81
N ALA A 469 -20.10 6.03 5.09
CA ALA A 469 -19.01 5.15 5.52
C ALA A 469 -18.34 5.62 6.81
N LEU A 470 -18.07 6.94 6.92
CA LEU A 470 -17.46 7.52 8.12
C LEU A 470 -18.37 7.35 9.36
N ALA A 471 -19.68 7.57 9.19
CA ALA A 471 -20.64 7.37 10.27
C ALA A 471 -20.69 5.91 10.73
N HIS A 472 -20.63 4.95 9.81
CA HIS A 472 -20.59 3.52 10.14
C HIS A 472 -19.34 3.19 10.96
N VAL A 473 -18.14 3.56 10.48
CA VAL A 473 -16.87 3.29 11.19
C VAL A 473 -16.86 3.99 12.56
N SER A 474 -17.31 5.24 12.63
CA SER A 474 -17.45 5.96 13.92
C SER A 474 -18.40 5.25 14.88
N GLY A 475 -19.49 4.70 14.35
CA GLY A 475 -20.46 3.91 15.13
C GLY A 475 -19.85 2.62 15.68
N GLU A 476 -19.03 1.91 14.90
CA GLU A 476 -18.32 0.71 15.37
C GLU A 476 -17.28 1.06 16.46
N ILE A 477 -16.56 2.18 16.31
CA ILE A 477 -15.64 2.67 17.35
C ILE A 477 -16.45 3.01 18.63
N GLN A 478 -17.59 3.71 18.50
CA GLN A 478 -18.42 4.05 19.66
C GLN A 478 -18.98 2.81 20.36
N LYS A 479 -19.46 1.80 19.61
CA LYS A 479 -19.89 0.52 20.19
C LYS A 479 -18.78 -0.16 21.00
N PHE A 480 -17.54 -0.12 20.48
CA PHE A 480 -16.39 -0.66 21.20
C PHE A 480 -16.09 0.14 22.47
N VAL A 481 -16.15 1.48 22.41
CA VAL A 481 -15.97 2.37 23.57
C VAL A 481 -17.00 2.05 24.67
N ASP A 482 -18.26 1.85 24.30
CA ASP A 482 -19.37 1.59 25.24
C ASP A 482 -19.38 0.14 25.77
N SER A 483 -18.56 -0.75 25.19
CA SER A 483 -18.50 -2.15 25.59
C SER A 483 -17.67 -2.36 26.86
N GLU A 484 -17.90 -3.50 27.54
CA GLU A 484 -17.06 -3.97 28.65
C GLU A 484 -15.94 -4.92 28.17
N THR A 485 -15.67 -4.96 26.88
CA THR A 485 -14.67 -5.85 26.27
C THR A 485 -13.30 -5.66 26.94
N GLY A 486 -12.63 -6.78 27.23
CA GLY A 486 -11.34 -6.76 27.94
C GLY A 486 -11.50 -6.81 29.47
N ASN A 487 -12.67 -7.25 30.00
CA ASN A 487 -12.93 -7.49 31.41
C ASN A 487 -12.57 -6.28 32.33
N GLY A 488 -12.85 -5.06 31.86
CA GLY A 488 -12.57 -3.82 32.60
C GLY A 488 -11.10 -3.36 32.56
N ARG A 489 -10.17 -4.19 32.08
CA ARG A 489 -8.72 -3.85 32.05
C ARG A 489 -8.35 -2.79 31.03
N LEU A 490 -9.20 -2.54 30.03
CA LEU A 490 -8.98 -1.54 28.97
C LEU A 490 -9.83 -0.28 29.15
N LYS A 491 -10.35 -0.02 30.36
CA LYS A 491 -11.24 1.13 30.61
C LYS A 491 -10.56 2.47 30.29
N ALA A 492 -9.35 2.68 30.81
CA ALA A 492 -8.61 3.92 30.59
C ALA A 492 -8.27 4.15 29.11
N GLU A 493 -7.92 3.08 28.39
CA GLU A 493 -7.64 3.12 26.96
C GLU A 493 -8.89 3.46 26.14
N ARG A 494 -10.06 2.91 26.51
CA ARG A 494 -11.36 3.25 25.89
C ARG A 494 -11.77 4.70 26.14
N GLU A 495 -11.52 5.25 27.34
CA GLU A 495 -11.78 6.66 27.64
C GLU A 495 -10.94 7.58 26.75
N LEU A 496 -9.66 7.24 26.50
CA LEU A 496 -8.79 7.96 25.57
C LEU A 496 -9.27 7.82 24.12
N LEU A 497 -9.76 6.63 23.74
CA LEU A 497 -10.32 6.39 22.41
C LEU A 497 -11.62 7.19 22.20
N ALA A 498 -12.50 7.25 23.19
CA ALA A 498 -13.73 8.04 23.15
C ALA A 498 -13.43 9.53 22.93
N LYS A 499 -12.43 10.06 23.66
CA LYS A 499 -11.99 11.44 23.47
C LYS A 499 -11.42 11.69 22.08
N ALA A 500 -10.59 10.78 21.58
CA ALA A 500 -10.02 10.87 20.24
C ALA A 500 -11.12 10.82 19.15
N LEU A 501 -12.14 9.97 19.32
CA LEU A 501 -13.29 9.93 18.41
C LEU A 501 -14.03 11.27 18.39
N ALA A 502 -14.29 11.85 19.55
CA ALA A 502 -14.94 13.17 19.65
C ALA A 502 -14.09 14.28 18.98
N ASP A 503 -12.77 14.26 19.18
CA ASP A 503 -11.85 15.22 18.54
C ASP A 503 -11.87 15.09 17.01
N VAL A 504 -11.84 13.87 16.46
CA VAL A 504 -11.90 13.63 15.00
C VAL A 504 -13.25 14.02 14.42
N GLN A 505 -14.35 13.75 15.11
CA GLN A 505 -15.69 14.20 14.70
C GLN A 505 -15.80 15.73 14.67
N ALA A 506 -15.20 16.41 15.65
CA ALA A 506 -15.11 17.87 15.65
C ALA A 506 -14.30 18.42 14.46
N MET A 507 -13.12 17.81 14.16
CA MET A 507 -12.33 18.18 12.98
C MET A 507 -13.13 18.03 11.68
N ALA A 508 -13.87 16.94 11.51
CA ALA A 508 -14.74 16.72 10.35
C ALA A 508 -15.82 17.81 10.24
N ALA A 509 -16.43 18.19 11.36
CA ALA A 509 -17.44 19.23 11.42
C ALA A 509 -16.84 20.62 11.05
N THR A 510 -15.65 20.96 11.59
CA THR A 510 -14.95 22.20 11.28
C THR A 510 -14.60 22.30 9.79
N LEU A 511 -14.01 21.26 9.19
CA LEU A 511 -13.67 21.24 7.75
C LEU A 511 -14.94 21.34 6.87
N THR A 512 -16.03 20.68 7.27
CA THR A 512 -17.33 20.81 6.59
C THR A 512 -17.86 22.23 6.72
N GLY A 513 -17.70 22.89 7.88
CA GLY A 513 -18.04 24.30 8.09
C GLY A 513 -17.27 25.23 7.15
N TYR A 514 -15.96 25.02 6.97
CA TYR A 514 -15.16 25.79 6.00
C TYR A 514 -15.63 25.57 4.55
N LEU A 515 -15.96 24.33 4.19
CA LEU A 515 -16.53 24.02 2.87
C LEU A 515 -17.85 24.74 2.63
N MET A 516 -18.73 24.79 3.63
CA MET A 516 -20.00 25.51 3.53
C MET A 516 -19.81 27.02 3.44
N ALA A 517 -18.86 27.58 4.21
CA ALA A 517 -18.53 29.01 4.17
C ALA A 517 -17.97 29.43 2.80
N ALA A 518 -17.39 28.52 2.04
CA ALA A 518 -16.91 28.77 0.68
C ALA A 518 -18.02 29.17 -0.32
N GLN A 519 -19.29 28.96 0.00
CA GLN A 519 -20.42 29.46 -0.80
C GLN A 519 -20.53 30.99 -0.74
N GLN A 520 -20.06 31.61 0.33
CA GLN A 520 -20.05 33.07 0.52
C GLN A 520 -18.65 33.65 0.26
N ASP A 521 -17.60 32.95 0.71
CA ASP A 521 -16.20 33.32 0.52
C ASP A 521 -15.42 32.11 0.04
N VAL A 522 -15.13 32.07 -1.26
CA VAL A 522 -14.45 30.94 -1.92
C VAL A 522 -13.06 30.66 -1.33
N THR A 523 -12.41 31.66 -0.71
CA THR A 523 -11.10 31.51 -0.09
C THR A 523 -11.13 30.59 1.14
N SER A 524 -12.31 30.34 1.72
CA SER A 524 -12.50 29.34 2.77
C SER A 524 -12.12 27.91 2.35
N LEU A 525 -12.06 27.63 1.03
CA LEU A 525 -11.54 26.34 0.52
C LEU A 525 -10.07 26.14 0.85
N TYR A 526 -9.29 27.20 0.97
CA TYR A 526 -7.88 27.07 1.39
C TYR A 526 -7.76 26.43 2.76
N LYS A 527 -8.63 26.78 3.71
CA LYS A 527 -8.65 26.18 5.07
C LYS A 527 -8.94 24.68 5.02
N VAL A 528 -9.81 24.22 4.10
CA VAL A 528 -10.01 22.78 3.87
C VAL A 528 -8.74 22.14 3.38
N GLY A 529 -8.05 22.74 2.41
CA GLY A 529 -6.77 22.24 1.91
C GLY A 529 -5.69 22.17 3.00
N LEU A 530 -5.54 23.23 3.80
CA LEU A 530 -4.57 23.34 4.89
C LEU A 530 -4.84 22.33 6.03
N GLY A 531 -6.10 22.00 6.29
CA GLY A 531 -6.51 21.05 7.34
C GLY A 531 -6.55 19.59 6.91
N SER A 532 -6.69 19.30 5.61
CA SER A 532 -7.04 17.96 5.12
C SER A 532 -6.01 16.88 5.44
N VAL A 533 -4.71 17.15 5.33
CA VAL A 533 -3.64 16.19 5.67
C VAL A 533 -3.64 15.90 7.17
N ARG A 534 -3.76 16.94 8.01
CA ARG A 534 -3.84 16.77 9.47
C ARG A 534 -5.04 15.92 9.85
N PHE A 535 -6.16 16.14 9.20
CA PHE A 535 -7.39 15.38 9.41
C PHE A 535 -7.22 13.90 9.00
N LEU A 536 -6.67 13.62 7.81
CA LEU A 536 -6.40 12.25 7.36
C LEU A 536 -5.49 11.50 8.35
N MET A 537 -4.40 12.15 8.81
CA MET A 537 -3.48 11.54 9.79
C MET A 537 -4.17 11.27 11.12
N SER A 538 -5.03 12.19 11.58
CA SER A 538 -5.79 12.02 12.84
C SER A 538 -6.81 10.89 12.76
N VAL A 539 -7.50 10.74 11.62
CA VAL A 539 -8.39 9.59 11.37
C VAL A 539 -7.60 8.29 11.39
N GLY A 540 -6.41 8.28 10.79
CA GLY A 540 -5.52 7.11 10.83
C GLY A 540 -5.14 6.71 12.25
N ASP A 541 -4.69 7.65 13.08
CA ASP A 541 -4.31 7.37 14.46
C ASP A 541 -5.51 6.93 15.31
N LEU A 542 -6.71 7.49 15.09
CA LEU A 542 -7.94 7.04 15.72
C LEU A 542 -8.23 5.57 15.39
N ILE A 543 -8.20 5.21 14.10
CA ILE A 543 -8.51 3.84 13.65
C ILE A 543 -7.45 2.86 14.14
N ILE A 544 -6.16 3.20 14.07
CA ILE A 544 -5.07 2.40 14.62
C ILE A 544 -5.29 2.16 16.12
N GLY A 545 -5.61 3.21 16.88
CA GLY A 545 -5.89 3.10 18.31
C GLY A 545 -7.07 2.17 18.62
N TRP A 546 -8.12 2.23 17.83
CA TRP A 546 -9.27 1.32 17.94
C TRP A 546 -8.89 -0.13 17.63
N LEU A 547 -8.20 -0.38 16.50
CA LEU A 547 -7.82 -1.72 16.07
C LEU A 547 -6.83 -2.37 17.06
N LEU A 548 -5.87 -1.61 17.59
CA LEU A 548 -4.96 -2.10 18.64
C LEU A 548 -5.70 -2.45 19.93
N GLN A 549 -6.72 -1.70 20.31
CA GLN A 549 -7.53 -2.03 21.50
C GLN A 549 -8.43 -3.25 21.25
N ARG A 550 -8.91 -3.50 20.04
CA ARG A 550 -9.57 -4.77 19.65
C ARG A 550 -8.61 -5.96 19.81
N GLN A 551 -7.36 -5.82 19.33
CA GLN A 551 -6.31 -6.83 19.54
C GLN A 551 -6.06 -7.10 21.03
N ALA A 552 -5.96 -6.04 21.84
CA ALA A 552 -5.76 -6.17 23.28
C ALA A 552 -6.94 -6.87 23.97
N ALA A 553 -8.17 -6.65 23.54
CA ALA A 553 -9.36 -7.33 24.08
C ALA A 553 -9.31 -8.85 23.83
N VAL A 554 -8.92 -9.27 22.63
CA VAL A 554 -8.69 -10.69 22.29
C VAL A 554 -7.55 -11.26 23.12
N ALA A 555 -6.45 -10.53 23.27
CA ALA A 555 -5.30 -10.94 24.05
C ALA A 555 -5.65 -11.12 25.55
N VAL A 556 -6.49 -10.26 26.12
CA VAL A 556 -7.01 -10.39 27.49
C VAL A 556 -7.79 -11.69 27.65
N GLN A 557 -8.68 -12.02 26.72
CA GLN A 557 -9.45 -13.26 26.73
C GLN A 557 -8.55 -14.50 26.64
N ALA A 558 -7.55 -14.48 25.78
CA ALA A 558 -6.59 -15.58 25.64
C ALA A 558 -5.77 -15.81 26.93
N LEU A 559 -5.34 -14.74 27.59
CA LEU A 559 -4.64 -14.82 28.88
C LEU A 559 -5.54 -15.37 30.00
N ASP A 560 -6.81 -14.95 30.05
CA ASP A 560 -7.80 -15.46 30.99
C ASP A 560 -8.12 -16.95 30.72
N GLY A 561 -8.02 -17.37 29.45
CA GLY A 561 -8.12 -18.76 28.99
C GLY A 561 -6.90 -19.61 29.31
N GLY A 562 -5.84 -19.04 29.92
CA GLY A 562 -4.67 -19.79 30.39
C GLY A 562 -3.50 -19.85 29.41
N ALA A 563 -3.42 -18.94 28.45
CA ALA A 563 -2.26 -18.86 27.56
C ALA A 563 -0.93 -18.78 28.32
N SER A 564 0.06 -19.57 27.91
CA SER A 564 1.34 -19.75 28.62
C SER A 564 2.55 -19.69 27.69
N GLY A 565 3.77 -19.64 28.25
CA GLY A 565 5.02 -19.62 27.50
C GLY A 565 5.12 -18.45 26.51
N ALA A 566 5.49 -18.74 25.27
CA ALA A 566 5.66 -17.74 24.22
C ALA A 566 4.33 -17.03 23.87
N GLU A 567 3.21 -17.75 23.87
CA GLU A 567 1.88 -17.19 23.61
C GLU A 567 1.48 -16.18 24.70
N ARG A 568 1.77 -16.47 25.96
CA ARG A 568 1.56 -15.50 27.04
C ARG A 568 2.30 -14.19 26.77
N SER A 569 3.58 -14.26 26.46
CA SER A 569 4.40 -13.09 26.17
C SER A 569 3.89 -12.32 24.94
N PHE A 570 3.40 -13.02 23.92
CA PHE A 570 2.80 -12.43 22.74
C PHE A 570 1.55 -11.61 23.11
N TYR A 571 0.61 -12.18 23.84
CA TYR A 571 -0.63 -11.50 24.26
C TYR A 571 -0.37 -10.36 25.24
N GLU A 572 0.56 -10.51 26.20
CA GLU A 572 1.00 -9.41 27.07
C GLU A 572 1.56 -8.25 26.25
N GLY A 573 2.32 -8.55 25.17
CA GLY A 573 2.84 -7.57 24.23
C GLY A 573 1.73 -6.80 23.50
N LYS A 574 0.63 -7.47 23.09
CA LYS A 574 -0.52 -6.84 22.44
C LYS A 574 -1.22 -5.83 23.35
N ILE A 575 -1.44 -6.21 24.62
CA ILE A 575 -2.02 -5.30 25.61
C ILE A 575 -1.13 -4.09 25.86
N ALA A 576 0.18 -4.31 26.02
CA ALA A 576 1.15 -3.24 26.23
C ALA A 576 1.20 -2.25 25.05
N VAL A 577 1.15 -2.74 23.81
CA VAL A 577 1.12 -1.92 22.59
C VAL A 577 -0.11 -1.03 22.53
N ALA A 578 -1.30 -1.61 22.76
CA ALA A 578 -2.55 -0.86 22.75
C ALA A 578 -2.58 0.23 23.84
N SER A 579 -2.13 -0.11 25.05
CA SER A 579 -2.04 0.87 26.15
C SER A 579 -1.02 1.98 25.87
N PHE A 580 0.14 1.61 25.31
CA PHE A 580 1.16 2.59 24.92
C PHE A 580 0.64 3.55 23.85
N PHE A 581 0.01 3.03 22.79
CA PHE A 581 -0.54 3.86 21.72
C PHE A 581 -1.63 4.80 22.23
N ALA A 582 -2.58 4.27 23.00
CA ALA A 582 -3.67 5.07 23.57
C ALA A 582 -3.15 6.24 24.42
N LYS A 583 -2.10 6.02 25.23
CA LYS A 583 -1.55 7.05 26.14
C LYS A 583 -0.61 8.05 25.45
N ASN A 584 0.06 7.67 24.37
CA ASN A 584 1.11 8.49 23.77
C ASN A 584 0.68 9.18 22.46
N PHE A 585 -0.31 8.64 21.73
CA PHE A 585 -0.71 9.17 20.43
C PHE A 585 -2.14 9.72 20.41
N LEU A 586 -3.12 9.05 20.98
CA LEU A 586 -4.50 9.55 20.96
C LEU A 586 -4.69 10.93 21.60
N PRO A 587 -4.00 11.30 22.70
CA PRO A 587 -4.12 12.64 23.28
C PRO A 587 -3.63 13.77 22.36
N LEU A 588 -2.75 13.47 21.37
CA LEU A 588 -2.23 14.46 20.43
C LEU A 588 -3.30 14.97 19.45
N LEU A 589 -4.38 14.20 19.27
CA LEU A 589 -5.48 14.57 18.37
C LEU A 589 -6.21 15.83 18.88
N THR A 590 -6.24 16.06 20.19
CA THR A 590 -6.82 17.30 20.76
C THR A 590 -6.09 18.55 20.27
N SER A 591 -4.75 18.56 20.33
CA SER A 591 -3.96 19.69 19.83
C SER A 591 -4.10 19.86 18.32
N THR A 592 -4.18 18.74 17.57
CA THR A 592 -4.41 18.80 16.12
C THR A 592 -5.78 19.40 15.79
N ARG A 593 -6.82 19.05 16.56
CA ARG A 593 -8.15 19.67 16.44
C ARG A 593 -8.08 21.18 16.67
N GLU A 594 -7.43 21.63 17.74
CA GLU A 594 -7.29 23.06 18.05
C GLU A 594 -6.61 23.83 16.90
N VAL A 595 -5.61 23.22 16.25
CA VAL A 595 -4.99 23.82 15.05
C VAL A 595 -5.98 23.90 13.90
N ILE A 596 -6.78 22.84 13.64
CA ILE A 596 -7.77 22.85 12.55
C ILE A 596 -8.88 23.87 12.82
N ASP A 597 -9.33 23.99 14.08
CA ASP A 597 -10.39 24.92 14.47
C ASP A 597 -9.98 26.41 14.30
N THR A 598 -8.69 26.69 14.31
CA THR A 598 -8.12 28.04 14.23
C THR A 598 -7.43 28.39 12.91
N LEU A 599 -7.61 27.55 11.86
CA LEU A 599 -7.03 27.82 10.53
C LEU A 599 -7.51 29.16 9.94
N ASP A 600 -6.55 29.92 9.42
CA ASP A 600 -6.76 31.15 8.66
C ASP A 600 -6.18 31.05 7.24
N ASN A 601 -6.16 32.13 6.50
CA ASN A 601 -5.65 32.20 5.13
C ASN A 601 -4.29 32.91 5.03
N ASP A 602 -3.67 33.29 6.15
CA ASP A 602 -2.48 34.14 6.17
C ASP A 602 -1.35 33.62 5.29
N ILE A 603 -1.09 32.29 5.33
CA ILE A 603 -0.05 31.68 4.49
C ILE A 603 -0.41 31.62 3.00
N MET A 604 -1.70 31.71 2.65
CA MET A 604 -2.16 31.75 1.25
C MET A 604 -2.14 33.17 0.70
N GLU A 605 -2.11 34.17 1.56
CA GLU A 605 -2.03 35.58 1.22
C GLU A 605 -0.58 36.09 1.19
N LEU A 606 0.35 35.28 1.70
CA LEU A 606 1.77 35.62 1.72
C LEU A 606 2.33 35.68 0.28
N ASP A 607 3.06 36.75 -0.01
CA ASP A 607 3.74 36.92 -1.30
C ASP A 607 4.81 35.82 -1.49
N GLU A 608 4.87 35.23 -2.70
CA GLU A 608 5.84 34.17 -3.01
C GLU A 608 7.30 34.58 -2.77
N ALA A 609 7.61 35.86 -2.87
CA ALA A 609 8.95 36.39 -2.59
C ALA A 609 9.34 36.29 -1.11
N ALA A 610 8.39 35.99 -0.22
CA ALA A 610 8.64 35.81 1.21
C ALA A 610 8.98 34.35 1.61
N PHE A 611 8.88 33.38 0.66
CA PHE A 611 9.35 32.01 0.86
C PHE A 611 10.87 31.86 0.51
#